data_14ce6c06107697a04c9030bf956127a8
#
_entry.id   14ce6c06107697a04c9030bf956127a8
#
_cell.length_a   1.000
_cell.length_b   1.000
_cell.length_c   1.000
_cell.angle_alpha   90.00
_cell.angle_beta   90.00
_cell.angle_gamma   90.00
#
_symmetry.space_group_name_H-M   'P 1'
#
loop_
_entity.id
_entity.type
_entity.pdbx_description
1 polymer ?
#
loop_
_entity_poly.entity_id
_entity_poly.type
_entity_poly.pdbx_seq_one_letter_code
_entity_poly.pdbx_strand_id
1 'polypeptide(L)'
;IILVALVDGKPRTLTLKEMLEEHLRHRQTVIRRRTQFQLAKARRRKHTVEGLLLAHANIDEIIAIIRSSSTQAEAKSRLMEVTCPAALMHRALGDEGFAHFQEERGAREEYTLTAVQAEAILRMTLGQLVNLEQEKLGDEFRKLLEQIREYLEILSDDANIYAIIRDDLREMSRRYSDKRRTEIDSNEIGKVDLENLIT
;
A
#
# COMPACT_ATOMS: atom_id res chain seq x y z
N ILE A 1 -32.97 -23.62 11.24
CA ILE A 1 -32.34 -22.66 10.29
C ILE A 1 -31.20 -23.40 9.58
N ILE A 2 -31.22 -23.46 8.26
CA ILE A 2 -30.15 -24.04 7.45
C ILE A 2 -29.31 -22.89 6.90
N LEU A 3 -28.01 -22.84 7.27
CA LEU A 3 -27.09 -21.83 6.81
C LEU A 3 -26.21 -22.41 5.69
N VAL A 4 -26.38 -21.90 4.46
CA VAL A 4 -25.56 -22.30 3.31
C VAL A 4 -24.79 -21.10 2.81
N ALA A 5 -23.48 -21.25 2.63
CA ALA A 5 -22.61 -20.22 2.08
C ALA A 5 -21.64 -20.80 1.03
N LEU A 6 -21.10 -19.93 0.19
CA LEU A 6 -20.04 -20.30 -0.74
C LEU A 6 -18.69 -20.18 -0.03
N VAL A 7 -18.00 -21.30 0.10
CA VAL A 7 -16.62 -21.35 0.62
C VAL A 7 -15.72 -21.84 -0.51
N ASP A 8 -14.75 -21.03 -0.91
CA ASP A 8 -13.87 -21.28 -2.05
C ASP A 8 -14.64 -21.62 -3.35
N GLY A 9 -15.78 -20.93 -3.58
CA GLY A 9 -16.61 -21.10 -4.74
C GLY A 9 -17.53 -22.34 -4.71
N LYS A 10 -17.55 -23.10 -3.61
CA LYS A 10 -18.39 -24.29 -3.45
C LYS A 10 -19.45 -24.07 -2.36
N PRO A 11 -20.72 -24.48 -2.58
CA PRO A 11 -21.74 -24.39 -1.57
C PRO A 11 -21.46 -25.37 -0.42
N ARG A 12 -21.50 -24.88 0.82
CA ARG A 12 -21.34 -25.69 2.04
C ARG A 12 -22.40 -25.29 3.06
N THR A 13 -22.95 -26.27 3.75
CA THR A 13 -23.77 -26.04 4.94
C THR A 13 -22.83 -25.80 6.12
N LEU A 14 -23.01 -24.69 6.82
CA LEU A 14 -22.14 -24.21 7.88
C LEU A 14 -22.94 -24.01 9.16
N THR A 15 -22.29 -24.19 10.29
CA THR A 15 -22.76 -23.68 11.57
C THR A 15 -22.54 -22.15 11.63
N LEU A 16 -23.21 -21.47 12.56
CA LEU A 16 -23.01 -20.03 12.77
C LEU A 16 -21.54 -19.70 13.06
N LYS A 17 -20.87 -20.53 13.87
CA LYS A 17 -19.45 -20.37 14.19
C LYS A 17 -18.57 -20.45 12.94
N GLU A 18 -18.74 -21.49 12.14
CA GLU A 18 -18.00 -21.66 10.89
C GLU A 18 -18.23 -20.50 9.91
N MET A 19 -19.45 -19.99 9.82
CA MET A 19 -19.77 -18.83 8.99
C MET A 19 -18.99 -17.57 9.44
N LEU A 20 -18.91 -17.32 10.73
CA LEU A 20 -18.12 -16.22 11.28
C LEU A 20 -16.61 -16.41 11.06
N GLU A 21 -16.10 -17.64 11.23
CA GLU A 21 -14.70 -17.97 10.98
C GLU A 21 -14.33 -17.78 9.49
N GLU A 22 -15.19 -18.22 8.56
CA GLU A 22 -14.95 -18.00 7.12
C GLU A 22 -15.02 -16.51 6.74
N HIS A 23 -15.92 -15.74 7.35
CA HIS A 23 -15.95 -14.29 7.18
C HIS A 23 -14.64 -13.63 7.64
N LEU A 24 -14.15 -13.98 8.83
CA LEU A 24 -12.89 -13.44 9.35
C LEU A 24 -11.70 -13.81 8.46
N ARG A 25 -11.61 -15.08 8.01
CA ARG A 25 -10.57 -15.54 7.08
C ARG A 25 -10.58 -14.76 5.77
N HIS A 26 -11.78 -14.55 5.22
CA HIS A 26 -11.93 -13.75 4.01
C HIS A 26 -11.48 -12.29 4.23
N ARG A 27 -11.92 -11.65 5.32
CA ARG A 27 -11.53 -10.27 5.66
C ARG A 27 -10.01 -10.15 5.84
N GLN A 28 -9.37 -11.07 6.55
CA GLN A 28 -7.93 -11.11 6.73
C GLN A 28 -7.22 -11.20 5.37
N THR A 29 -7.67 -12.08 4.48
CA THR A 29 -7.10 -12.24 3.13
C THR A 29 -7.23 -10.96 2.31
N VAL A 30 -8.40 -10.31 2.34
CA VAL A 30 -8.65 -9.07 1.60
C VAL A 30 -7.77 -7.94 2.11
N ILE A 31 -7.68 -7.74 3.43
CA ILE A 31 -6.85 -6.68 4.02
C ILE A 31 -5.38 -6.92 3.67
N ARG A 32 -4.88 -8.14 3.83
CA ARG A 32 -3.50 -8.51 3.47
C ARG A 32 -3.19 -8.21 2.01
N ARG A 33 -4.02 -8.64 1.07
CA ARG A 33 -3.84 -8.39 -0.37
C ARG A 33 -3.91 -6.90 -0.70
N ARG A 34 -4.86 -6.17 -0.11
CA ARG A 34 -4.98 -4.71 -0.26
C ARG A 34 -3.72 -4.01 0.20
N THR A 35 -3.22 -4.35 1.41
CA THR A 35 -2.03 -3.72 1.98
C THR A 35 -0.77 -4.06 1.17
N GLN A 36 -0.62 -5.30 0.70
CA GLN A 36 0.47 -5.69 -0.20
C GLN A 36 0.47 -4.91 -1.51
N PHE A 37 -0.71 -4.71 -2.10
CA PHE A 37 -0.86 -3.91 -3.32
C PHE A 37 -0.49 -2.44 -3.08
N GLN A 38 -0.96 -1.85 -1.98
CA GLN A 38 -0.67 -0.47 -1.59
C GLN A 38 0.83 -0.29 -1.30
N LEU A 39 1.46 -1.23 -0.59
CA LEU A 39 2.90 -1.25 -0.35
C LEU A 39 3.70 -1.28 -1.66
N ALA A 40 3.35 -2.17 -2.59
CA ALA A 40 4.01 -2.25 -3.89
C ALA A 40 3.83 -0.97 -4.72
N LYS A 41 2.65 -0.33 -4.65
CA LYS A 41 2.39 0.95 -5.30
C LYS A 41 3.21 2.08 -4.68
N ALA A 42 3.27 2.17 -3.36
CA ALA A 42 4.04 3.17 -2.64
C ALA A 42 5.55 3.04 -2.93
N ARG A 43 6.09 1.81 -2.91
CA ARG A 43 7.49 1.53 -3.26
C ARG A 43 7.83 1.95 -4.70
N ARG A 44 6.98 1.64 -5.68
CA ARG A 44 7.18 2.10 -7.07
C ARG A 44 7.16 3.61 -7.19
N ARG A 45 6.23 4.27 -6.50
CA ARG A 45 6.17 5.74 -6.52
C ARG A 45 7.37 6.37 -5.82
N LYS A 46 7.78 5.83 -4.65
CA LYS A 46 9.00 6.26 -3.94
C LYS A 46 10.21 6.19 -4.86
N HIS A 47 10.41 5.05 -5.54
CA HIS A 47 11.51 4.88 -6.48
C HIS A 47 11.51 5.91 -7.63
N THR A 48 10.33 6.27 -8.13
CA THR A 48 10.19 7.33 -9.14
C THR A 48 10.55 8.69 -8.56
N VAL A 49 10.07 9.03 -7.36
CA VAL A 49 10.35 10.32 -6.69
C VAL A 49 11.84 10.46 -6.37
N GLU A 50 12.52 9.39 -5.96
CA GLU A 50 13.98 9.36 -5.81
C GLU A 50 14.70 9.77 -7.11
N GLY A 51 14.27 9.21 -8.26
CA GLY A 51 14.84 9.58 -9.55
C GLY A 51 14.57 11.04 -9.93
N LEU A 52 13.41 11.59 -9.59
CA LEU A 52 13.08 12.99 -9.83
C LEU A 52 13.89 13.93 -8.94
N LEU A 53 14.15 13.57 -7.68
CA LEU A 53 15.02 14.32 -6.79
C LEU A 53 16.47 14.32 -7.28
N LEU A 54 16.95 13.16 -7.79
CA LEU A 54 18.25 13.06 -8.47
C LEU A 54 18.34 13.97 -9.69
N ALA A 55 17.30 13.91 -10.56
CA ALA A 55 17.25 14.73 -11.75
C ALA A 55 17.22 16.22 -11.41
N HIS A 56 16.50 16.62 -10.36
CA HIS A 56 16.49 18.00 -9.90
C HIS A 56 17.86 18.46 -9.38
N ALA A 57 18.58 17.60 -8.66
CA ALA A 57 19.91 17.90 -8.16
C ALA A 57 20.95 18.14 -9.28
N ASN A 58 20.76 17.50 -10.45
CA ASN A 58 21.60 17.58 -11.63
C ASN A 58 20.86 18.11 -12.87
N ILE A 59 19.96 19.07 -12.67
CA ILE A 59 18.99 19.49 -13.71
C ILE A 59 19.65 19.97 -14.99
N ASP A 60 20.75 20.71 -14.90
CA ASP A 60 21.43 21.27 -16.08
C ASP A 60 22.02 20.17 -16.97
N GLU A 61 22.65 19.16 -16.36
CA GLU A 61 23.19 17.99 -17.06
C GLU A 61 22.09 17.16 -17.69
N ILE A 62 21.00 16.91 -16.98
CA ILE A 62 19.82 16.18 -17.49
C ILE A 62 19.22 16.89 -18.70
N ILE A 63 19.05 18.21 -18.65
CA ILE A 63 18.53 19.00 -19.78
C ILE A 63 19.52 18.95 -20.96
N ALA A 64 20.82 19.06 -20.72
CA ALA A 64 21.83 18.99 -21.76
C ALA A 64 21.80 17.63 -22.50
N ILE A 65 21.66 16.53 -21.76
CA ILE A 65 21.55 15.17 -22.31
C ILE A 65 20.29 15.06 -23.17
N ILE A 66 19.13 15.49 -22.65
CA ILE A 66 17.86 15.40 -23.37
C ILE A 66 17.92 16.20 -24.67
N ARG A 67 18.48 17.41 -24.66
CA ARG A 67 18.59 18.27 -25.86
C ARG A 67 19.58 17.76 -26.90
N SER A 68 20.68 17.11 -26.47
CA SER A 68 21.73 16.62 -27.35
C SER A 68 21.46 15.21 -27.91
N SER A 69 20.45 14.53 -27.42
CA SER A 69 20.11 13.18 -27.88
C SER A 69 19.18 13.22 -29.07
N SER A 70 19.47 12.38 -30.08
CA SER A 70 18.70 12.32 -31.33
C SER A 70 17.42 11.47 -31.19
N THR A 71 17.40 10.54 -30.22
CA THR A 71 16.27 9.63 -29.95
C THR A 71 16.01 9.48 -28.48
N GLN A 72 14.77 9.12 -28.13
CA GLN A 72 14.42 8.85 -26.73
C GLN A 72 15.19 7.65 -26.14
N ALA A 73 15.52 6.66 -26.96
CA ALA A 73 16.30 5.49 -26.54
C ALA A 73 17.74 5.90 -26.18
N GLU A 74 18.36 6.76 -26.99
CA GLU A 74 19.69 7.33 -26.75
C GLU A 74 19.67 8.19 -25.45
N ALA A 75 18.69 9.07 -25.31
CA ALA A 75 18.54 9.89 -24.11
C ALA A 75 18.42 9.01 -22.85
N LYS A 76 17.62 7.94 -22.92
CA LYS A 76 17.47 6.99 -21.81
C LYS A 76 18.79 6.32 -21.42
N SER A 77 19.55 5.83 -22.41
CA SER A 77 20.86 5.19 -22.15
C SER A 77 21.83 6.16 -21.50
N ARG A 78 21.94 7.36 -22.03
CA ARG A 78 22.83 8.41 -21.50
C ARG A 78 22.42 8.86 -20.10
N LEU A 79 21.13 9.00 -19.81
CA LEU A 79 20.63 9.32 -18.48
C LEU A 79 20.98 8.24 -17.44
N MET A 80 21.02 6.98 -17.83
CA MET A 80 21.42 5.88 -16.95
C MET A 80 22.92 5.84 -16.66
N GLU A 81 23.74 6.51 -17.45
CA GLU A 81 25.19 6.67 -17.26
C GLU A 81 25.55 7.86 -16.37
N VAL A 82 24.59 8.78 -16.15
CA VAL A 82 24.80 9.92 -15.26
C VAL A 82 25.02 9.43 -13.83
N THR A 83 26.17 9.80 -13.27
CA THR A 83 26.49 9.50 -11.89
C THR A 83 26.10 10.67 -10.99
N CYS A 84 25.51 10.37 -9.85
CA CYS A 84 25.15 11.35 -8.84
C CYS A 84 25.93 11.06 -7.55
N PRO A 85 26.78 12.00 -7.09
CA PRO A 85 27.48 11.84 -5.83
C PRO A 85 26.54 11.63 -4.64
N ALA A 86 26.93 10.76 -3.70
CA ALA A 86 26.16 10.47 -2.49
C ALA A 86 25.83 11.74 -1.69
N ALA A 87 26.69 12.74 -1.70
CA ALA A 87 26.45 14.02 -1.02
C ALA A 87 25.25 14.79 -1.62
N LEU A 88 25.05 14.74 -2.94
CA LEU A 88 23.88 15.34 -3.60
C LEU A 88 22.61 14.58 -3.28
N MET A 89 22.69 13.24 -3.24
CA MET A 89 21.57 12.39 -2.80
C MET A 89 21.18 12.68 -1.36
N HIS A 90 22.14 12.76 -0.48
CA HIS A 90 21.90 13.09 0.93
C HIS A 90 21.21 14.45 1.09
N ARG A 91 21.66 15.46 0.36
CA ARG A 91 21.02 16.80 0.35
C ARG A 91 19.57 16.75 -0.19
N ALA A 92 19.32 15.93 -1.22
CA ALA A 92 17.99 15.83 -1.85
C ALA A 92 16.99 15.04 -1.01
N LEU A 93 17.42 13.96 -0.35
CA LEU A 93 16.55 13.03 0.40
C LEU A 93 16.45 13.37 1.90
N GLY A 94 17.39 14.15 2.43
CA GLY A 94 17.56 14.38 3.88
C GLY A 94 18.16 13.15 4.59
N ASP A 95 18.48 13.30 5.88
CA ASP A 95 19.19 12.26 6.65
C ASP A 95 18.43 10.93 6.71
N GLU A 96 17.16 10.96 7.08
CA GLU A 96 16.30 9.77 7.21
C GLU A 96 16.06 9.12 5.83
N GLY A 97 15.75 9.92 4.82
CA GLY A 97 15.50 9.43 3.47
C GLY A 97 16.74 8.81 2.83
N PHE A 98 17.91 9.41 3.06
CA PHE A 98 19.17 8.88 2.55
C PHE A 98 19.59 7.59 3.25
N ALA A 99 19.36 7.47 4.56
CA ALA A 99 19.60 6.22 5.29
C ALA A 99 18.78 5.06 4.69
N HIS A 100 17.48 5.26 4.48
CA HIS A 100 16.62 4.26 3.83
C HIS A 100 17.04 3.94 2.38
N PHE A 101 17.48 4.95 1.64
CA PHE A 101 17.99 4.75 0.29
C PHE A 101 19.26 3.90 0.28
N GLN A 102 20.15 4.09 1.25
CA GLN A 102 21.37 3.28 1.41
C GLN A 102 21.06 1.85 1.87
N GLU A 103 20.07 1.64 2.72
CA GLU A 103 19.60 0.29 3.09
C GLU A 103 19.13 -0.52 1.88
N GLU A 104 18.44 0.11 0.94
CA GLU A 104 17.91 -0.56 -0.24
C GLU A 104 18.94 -0.73 -1.37
N ARG A 105 19.81 0.25 -1.58
CA ARG A 105 20.75 0.30 -2.72
C ARG A 105 22.21 0.00 -2.36
N GLY A 106 22.51 -0.10 -1.08
CA GLY A 106 23.87 -0.20 -0.54
C GLY A 106 24.52 1.17 -0.42
N ALA A 107 25.46 1.28 0.51
CA ALA A 107 26.28 2.48 0.67
C ALA A 107 27.31 2.54 -0.47
N ARG A 108 27.24 3.60 -1.28
CA ARG A 108 28.14 3.87 -2.42
C ARG A 108 28.50 5.34 -2.44
N GLU A 109 29.62 5.67 -3.06
CA GLU A 109 30.04 7.06 -3.26
C GLU A 109 29.24 7.76 -4.36
N GLU A 110 28.78 6.98 -5.35
CA GLU A 110 27.99 7.47 -6.49
C GLU A 110 26.82 6.53 -6.80
N TYR A 111 25.75 7.12 -7.25
CA TYR A 111 24.54 6.42 -7.67
C TYR A 111 24.14 6.81 -9.08
N THR A 112 23.56 5.85 -9.82
CA THR A 112 23.07 6.07 -11.18
C THR A 112 21.55 5.95 -11.23
N LEU A 113 20.93 6.58 -12.23
CA LEU A 113 19.51 6.44 -12.50
C LEU A 113 19.19 5.02 -13.02
N THR A 114 18.09 4.47 -12.57
CA THR A 114 17.56 3.22 -13.14
C THR A 114 16.79 3.49 -14.41
N ALA A 115 16.60 2.45 -15.24
CA ALA A 115 15.81 2.56 -16.47
C ALA A 115 14.38 3.10 -16.24
N VAL A 116 13.76 2.75 -15.11
CA VAL A 116 12.42 3.23 -14.72
C VAL A 116 12.45 4.71 -14.36
N GLN A 117 13.48 5.16 -13.65
CA GLN A 117 13.67 6.56 -13.28
C GLN A 117 13.98 7.42 -14.50
N ALA A 118 14.88 6.98 -15.40
CA ALA A 118 15.18 7.66 -16.65
C ALA A 118 13.93 7.80 -17.54
N GLU A 119 13.12 6.76 -17.63
CA GLU A 119 11.86 6.80 -18.38
C GLU A 119 10.84 7.76 -17.74
N ALA A 120 10.76 7.82 -16.42
CA ALA A 120 9.88 8.75 -15.72
C ALA A 120 10.29 10.21 -15.98
N ILE A 121 11.59 10.51 -16.01
CA ILE A 121 12.13 11.83 -16.34
C ILE A 121 11.78 12.20 -17.79
N LEU A 122 11.99 11.29 -18.75
CA LEU A 122 11.73 11.53 -20.17
C LEU A 122 10.24 11.68 -20.50
N ARG A 123 9.35 11.20 -19.67
CA ARG A 123 7.88 11.42 -19.81
C ARG A 123 7.44 12.81 -19.40
N MET A 124 8.27 13.54 -18.67
CA MET A 124 7.95 14.91 -18.25
C MET A 124 8.19 15.89 -19.39
N THR A 125 7.40 16.93 -19.46
CA THR A 125 7.69 18.08 -20.32
C THR A 125 8.85 18.88 -19.73
N LEU A 126 9.61 19.58 -20.55
CA LEU A 126 10.70 20.46 -20.11
C LEU A 126 10.19 21.48 -19.06
N GLY A 127 9.00 22.05 -19.29
CA GLY A 127 8.40 22.98 -18.34
C GLY A 127 8.08 22.35 -16.97
N GLN A 128 7.64 21.08 -16.96
CA GLN A 128 7.45 20.33 -15.70
C GLN A 128 8.78 20.03 -15.02
N LEU A 129 9.81 19.68 -15.78
CA LEU A 129 11.14 19.38 -15.25
C LEU A 129 11.80 20.60 -14.62
N VAL A 130 11.71 21.77 -15.27
CA VAL A 130 12.27 23.05 -14.76
C VAL A 130 11.48 23.55 -13.56
N ASN A 131 10.17 23.35 -13.52
CA ASN A 131 9.29 23.78 -12.44
C ASN A 131 9.12 22.71 -11.33
N LEU A 132 10.01 21.69 -11.30
CA LEU A 132 10.05 20.74 -10.19
C LEU A 132 10.40 21.48 -8.90
N GLU A 133 9.47 21.53 -7.97
CA GLU A 133 9.72 22.08 -6.65
C GLU A 133 10.35 20.99 -5.76
N GLN A 134 11.60 21.13 -5.45
CA GLN A 134 12.36 20.18 -4.60
C GLN A 134 11.63 19.92 -3.27
N GLU A 135 11.06 20.96 -2.70
CA GLU A 135 10.34 20.90 -1.42
C GLU A 135 9.11 19.99 -1.49
N LYS A 136 8.32 20.11 -2.55
CA LYS A 136 7.15 19.24 -2.77
C LYS A 136 7.53 17.77 -3.01
N LEU A 137 8.62 17.53 -3.75
CA LEU A 137 9.13 16.18 -3.95
C LEU A 137 9.67 15.58 -2.65
N GLY A 138 10.35 16.36 -1.84
CA GLY A 138 10.84 15.96 -0.53
C GLY A 138 9.70 15.62 0.44
N ASP A 139 8.63 16.42 0.44
CA ASP A 139 7.42 16.15 1.22
C ASP A 139 6.70 14.88 0.76
N GLU A 140 6.58 14.68 -0.55
CA GLU A 140 6.01 13.45 -1.10
C GLU A 140 6.84 12.23 -0.71
N PHE A 141 8.16 12.34 -0.79
CA PHE A 141 9.07 11.28 -0.42
C PHE A 141 8.91 10.89 1.05
N ARG A 142 8.87 11.85 1.97
CA ARG A 142 8.66 11.60 3.40
C ARG A 142 7.32 10.92 3.68
N LYS A 143 6.23 11.38 3.06
CA LYS A 143 4.92 10.74 3.16
C LYS A 143 4.92 9.30 2.65
N LEU A 144 5.64 9.03 1.56
CA LEU A 144 5.76 7.67 1.03
C LEU A 144 6.55 6.74 1.95
N LEU A 145 7.60 7.24 2.61
CA LEU A 145 8.33 6.47 3.63
C LEU A 145 7.43 6.10 4.81
N GLU A 146 6.66 7.05 5.32
CA GLU A 146 5.70 6.83 6.40
C GLU A 146 4.65 5.78 6.01
N GLN A 147 4.03 5.91 4.84
CA GLN A 147 3.07 4.93 4.33
C GLN A 147 3.68 3.53 4.16
N ILE A 148 4.91 3.43 3.67
CA ILE A 148 5.61 2.15 3.54
C ILE A 148 5.82 1.52 4.92
N ARG A 149 6.23 2.31 5.92
CA ARG A 149 6.40 1.86 7.31
C ARG A 149 5.08 1.33 7.89
N GLU A 150 3.98 2.07 7.73
CA GLU A 150 2.64 1.64 8.16
C GLU A 150 2.20 0.33 7.50
N TYR A 151 2.39 0.19 6.18
CA TYR A 151 2.01 -1.04 5.48
C TYR A 151 2.87 -2.24 5.90
N LEU A 152 4.15 -2.04 6.17
CA LEU A 152 5.02 -3.08 6.69
C LEU A 152 4.61 -3.49 8.10
N GLU A 153 4.25 -2.56 8.96
CA GLU A 153 3.73 -2.82 10.30
C GLU A 153 2.44 -3.65 10.25
N ILE A 154 1.48 -3.28 9.39
CA ILE A 154 0.24 -4.05 9.22
C ILE A 154 0.54 -5.48 8.75
N LEU A 155 1.53 -5.67 7.88
CA LEU A 155 1.87 -6.98 7.33
C LEU A 155 2.79 -7.81 8.23
N SER A 156 3.40 -7.22 9.25
CA SER A 156 4.36 -7.89 10.13
C SER A 156 3.72 -8.94 11.02
N ASP A 157 2.48 -8.72 11.46
CA ASP A 157 1.75 -9.63 12.35
C ASP A 157 0.25 -9.66 11.97
N ASP A 158 -0.34 -10.85 12.06
CA ASP A 158 -1.79 -11.04 11.90
C ASP A 158 -2.60 -10.30 12.95
N ALA A 159 -2.05 -10.09 14.14
CA ALA A 159 -2.68 -9.29 15.20
C ALA A 159 -3.02 -7.87 14.74
N ASN A 160 -2.15 -7.25 13.92
CA ASN A 160 -2.38 -5.92 13.36
C ASN A 160 -3.55 -5.93 12.36
N ILE A 161 -3.67 -6.97 11.54
CA ILE A 161 -4.80 -7.16 10.64
C ILE A 161 -6.11 -7.36 11.42
N TYR A 162 -6.08 -8.13 12.50
CA TYR A 162 -7.25 -8.31 13.37
C TYR A 162 -7.63 -7.03 14.11
N ALA A 163 -6.67 -6.18 14.45
CA ALA A 163 -6.97 -4.87 15.02
C ALA A 163 -7.78 -4.00 14.05
N ILE A 164 -7.38 -3.96 12.76
CA ILE A 164 -8.11 -3.25 11.70
C ILE A 164 -9.53 -3.82 11.57
N ILE A 165 -9.69 -5.16 11.51
CA ILE A 165 -11.01 -5.78 11.42
C ILE A 165 -11.89 -5.40 12.61
N ARG A 166 -11.33 -5.40 13.82
CA ARG A 166 -12.04 -5.03 15.05
C ARG A 166 -12.53 -3.59 15.00
N ASP A 167 -11.69 -2.68 14.54
CA ASP A 167 -12.04 -1.27 14.45
C ASP A 167 -13.09 -1.01 13.37
N ASP A 168 -12.97 -1.65 12.20
CA ASP A 168 -14.00 -1.64 11.15
C ASP A 168 -15.36 -2.11 11.72
N LEU A 169 -15.38 -3.24 12.45
CA LEU A 169 -16.60 -3.80 13.05
C LEU A 169 -17.18 -2.89 14.13
N ARG A 170 -16.35 -2.25 14.96
CA ARG A 170 -16.80 -1.27 15.96
C ARG A 170 -17.43 -0.05 15.29
N GLU A 171 -16.84 0.44 14.20
CA GLU A 171 -17.40 1.54 13.44
C GLU A 171 -18.75 1.18 12.82
N MET A 172 -18.86 0.00 12.22
CA MET A 172 -20.12 -0.51 11.68
C MET A 172 -21.19 -0.66 12.78
N SER A 173 -20.83 -1.21 13.92
CA SER A 173 -21.74 -1.29 15.07
C SER A 173 -22.22 0.09 15.51
N ARG A 174 -21.32 1.06 15.64
CA ARG A 174 -21.68 2.43 16.04
C ARG A 174 -22.63 3.11 15.06
N ARG A 175 -22.45 2.87 13.74
CA ARG A 175 -23.27 3.55 12.72
C ARG A 175 -24.61 2.89 12.45
N TYR A 176 -24.70 1.56 12.58
CA TYR A 176 -25.82 0.77 12.08
C TYR A 176 -26.45 -0.15 13.12
N SER A 177 -26.01 -0.12 14.39
CA SER A 177 -26.64 -0.95 15.42
C SER A 177 -28.06 -0.50 15.69
N ASP A 178 -28.97 -1.45 15.79
CA ASP A 178 -30.34 -1.27 16.24
C ASP A 178 -30.61 -2.13 17.50
N LYS A 179 -31.73 -1.86 18.14
CA LYS A 179 -32.13 -2.66 19.29
C LYS A 179 -32.54 -4.05 18.84
N ARG A 180 -32.21 -5.06 19.63
CA ARG A 180 -32.67 -6.42 19.39
C ARG A 180 -34.21 -6.46 19.34
N ARG A 181 -34.77 -7.06 18.27
CA ARG A 181 -36.22 -7.17 18.05
C ARG A 181 -36.85 -8.40 18.67
N THR A 182 -36.02 -9.37 19.10
CA THR A 182 -36.47 -10.62 19.73
C THR A 182 -36.05 -10.64 21.17
N GLU A 183 -36.86 -11.25 22.02
CA GLU A 183 -36.51 -11.51 23.42
C GLU A 183 -35.84 -12.88 23.54
N ILE A 184 -34.97 -13.04 24.54
CA ILE A 184 -34.43 -14.34 24.91
C ILE A 184 -35.31 -14.83 26.08
N ASP A 185 -36.12 -15.81 25.76
CA ASP A 185 -36.87 -16.52 26.84
C ASP A 185 -35.90 -17.52 27.48
N SER A 186 -35.65 -17.33 28.74
CA SER A 186 -34.81 -18.21 29.54
C SER A 186 -35.59 -19.34 30.19
N ASN A 187 -36.93 -19.39 29.97
CA ASN A 187 -37.72 -20.53 30.41
C ASN A 187 -37.33 -21.74 29.57
N GLU A 188 -37.02 -22.86 30.21
CA GLU A 188 -36.86 -24.13 29.52
C GLU A 188 -38.18 -24.41 28.76
N ILE A 189 -38.04 -24.64 27.44
CA ILE A 189 -39.14 -25.15 26.64
C ILE A 189 -39.43 -26.53 27.23
N GLY A 190 -40.42 -26.60 28.16
CA GLY A 190 -40.96 -27.87 28.62
C GLY A 190 -41.26 -28.72 27.38
N LYS A 191 -41.02 -30.01 27.42
CA LYS A 191 -41.31 -30.94 26.34
C LYS A 191 -42.71 -30.60 25.79
N VAL A 192 -42.71 -30.11 24.54
CA VAL A 192 -43.96 -29.89 23.81
C VAL A 192 -44.56 -31.28 23.61
N ASP A 193 -45.59 -31.60 24.37
CA ASP A 193 -46.38 -32.81 24.17
C ASP A 193 -46.98 -32.71 22.77
N LEU A 194 -46.57 -33.63 21.90
CA LEU A 194 -47.06 -33.71 20.51
C LEU A 194 -48.58 -33.81 20.44
N GLU A 195 -49.25 -34.29 21.50
CA GLU A 195 -50.71 -34.38 21.60
C GLU A 195 -51.40 -33.01 21.67
N ASN A 196 -50.72 -31.95 22.12
CA ASN A 196 -51.26 -30.59 22.15
C ASN A 196 -51.14 -29.82 20.82
N LEU A 197 -50.57 -30.44 19.80
CA LEU A 197 -50.45 -29.87 18.45
C LEU A 197 -51.50 -30.37 17.46
N ILE A 198 -52.40 -31.27 17.91
CA ILE A 198 -53.45 -31.83 17.09
C ILE A 198 -54.79 -31.26 17.61
N THR A 199 -55.16 -30.09 17.12
CA THR A 199 -56.53 -29.55 17.17
C THR A 199 -56.97 -29.19 15.76
#